data_a1e244f0e0cf26c2ed0c123a58e27d09
#
_entry.id   a1e244f0e0cf26c2ed0c123a58e27d09
#
_cell.length_a   1.000
_cell.length_b   1.000
_cell.length_c   1.000
_cell.angle_alpha   90.00
_cell.angle_beta   90.00
_cell.angle_gamma   90.00
#
_symmetry.space_group_name_H-M   'P 1'
#
loop_
_entity.id
_entity.type
_entity.pdbx_description
1 polymer ?
#
loop_
_entity_poly.entity_id
_entity_poly.type
_entity_poly.pdbx_seq_one_letter_code
_entity_poly.pdbx_strand_id
1 'polypeptide(L)'
;KDGISFLFTLRLVPLFPFFVINAVMGLTRMNGRTFYWVSQLGMLPGTVVFVNAGTQLAAIEQPGDILSPAVILSFCLLGAFPWIARLIADQLRQHKAYSGYSKPNTFDTNMVVIGAGAGGLVTAYIAAATKAKVTLIERHKMGGDCLNTGCVPSKALIRTTHFLADIRDAEQLGIRKAAVEYDFAEIMERVQRVIKTIEPHDSVARYESLGVDCISGDAFIRNPWTVEVNGKTITTRNIVIATGARPAMPDIAGIELVDPLTSDTVWGLRQRPERLLILGAGAIGCELGQCFARLGSDVSILFRGNQVLTREDQDAAAVVEKRLRQDGIRICSGHIPLRFQVTAKGYELVCRHNDQEKRIGFDKLLVATGRTANVTGFGLEALGITAKPGGTIEVDNYLRTRLPNILACGDVIGPYQFTHAASHQAWYAARSDERRGGKQGTSLGVLQPLDAEIARTPQWCGGCWA
;
A
#
# COMPACT_ATOMS: atom_id res chain seq x y z
N LYS A 1 -2.86 -27.66 10.09
CA LYS A 1 -1.71 -27.58 11.05
C LYS A 1 -1.68 -26.25 11.84
N ASP A 2 -2.23 -25.16 11.32
CA ASP A 2 -2.14 -23.83 11.94
C ASP A 2 -3.09 -23.64 13.14
N GLY A 3 -4.23 -24.33 13.16
CA GLY A 3 -5.19 -24.26 14.27
C GLY A 3 -4.65 -24.73 15.62
N ILE A 4 -3.75 -25.73 15.64
CA ILE A 4 -3.12 -26.27 16.87
C ILE A 4 -2.19 -25.20 17.49
N SER A 5 -1.32 -24.62 16.69
CA SER A 5 -0.41 -23.55 17.15
C SER A 5 -1.15 -22.29 17.58
N PHE A 6 -2.25 -21.97 16.88
CA PHE A 6 -3.11 -20.84 17.21
C PHE A 6 -3.81 -21.06 18.57
N LEU A 7 -4.43 -22.22 18.78
CA LEU A 7 -5.07 -22.57 20.05
C LEU A 7 -4.04 -22.56 21.21
N PHE A 8 -2.86 -23.18 21.00
CA PHE A 8 -1.80 -23.21 22.01
C PHE A 8 -1.39 -21.78 22.44
N THR A 9 -1.19 -20.89 21.47
CA THR A 9 -0.85 -19.49 21.75
C THR A 9 -1.97 -18.76 22.50
N LEU A 10 -3.23 -18.96 22.12
CA LEU A 10 -4.37 -18.36 22.80
C LEU A 10 -4.52 -18.87 24.26
N ARG A 11 -4.09 -20.10 24.54
CA ARG A 11 -4.12 -20.66 25.89
C ARG A 11 -2.92 -20.25 26.73
N LEU A 12 -1.76 -20.11 26.11
CA LEU A 12 -0.53 -19.71 26.77
C LEU A 12 -0.58 -18.25 27.23
N VAL A 13 -1.21 -17.37 26.42
CA VAL A 13 -1.35 -15.94 26.71
C VAL A 13 -2.79 -15.67 27.14
N PRO A 14 -3.08 -15.38 28.42
CA PRO A 14 -4.43 -15.22 28.94
C PRO A 14 -5.03 -13.85 28.58
N LEU A 15 -5.14 -13.55 27.29
CA LEU A 15 -5.73 -12.30 26.78
C LEU A 15 -7.26 -12.36 26.65
N PHE A 16 -7.79 -13.56 26.47
CA PHE A 16 -9.23 -13.75 26.25
C PHE A 16 -9.85 -14.62 27.33
N PRO A 17 -11.08 -14.35 27.74
CA PRO A 17 -11.80 -15.19 28.68
C PRO A 17 -11.90 -16.63 28.18
N PHE A 18 -11.76 -17.59 29.07
CA PHE A 18 -11.75 -19.03 28.78
C PHE A 18 -12.96 -19.49 27.94
N PHE A 19 -14.15 -19.00 28.29
CA PHE A 19 -15.39 -19.36 27.59
C PHE A 19 -15.43 -18.88 26.15
N VAL A 20 -14.85 -17.71 25.85
CA VAL A 20 -14.78 -17.15 24.47
C VAL A 20 -13.94 -18.07 23.59
N ILE A 21 -12.77 -18.48 24.06
CA ILE A 21 -11.89 -19.40 23.31
C ILE A 21 -12.62 -20.72 23.06
N ASN A 22 -13.33 -21.25 24.06
CA ASN A 22 -14.10 -22.50 23.91
C ASN A 22 -15.21 -22.35 22.86
N ALA A 23 -15.98 -21.27 22.92
CA ALA A 23 -17.07 -21.00 21.98
C ALA A 23 -16.54 -20.88 20.53
N VAL A 24 -15.50 -20.08 20.32
CA VAL A 24 -14.90 -19.88 18.99
C VAL A 24 -14.30 -21.17 18.44
N MET A 25 -13.58 -21.92 19.28
CA MET A 25 -12.96 -23.16 18.83
C MET A 25 -13.99 -24.28 18.58
N GLY A 26 -15.15 -24.25 19.24
CA GLY A 26 -16.27 -25.15 18.97
C GLY A 26 -16.89 -24.96 17.58
N LEU A 27 -16.70 -23.78 16.96
CA LEU A 27 -17.11 -23.49 15.59
C LEU A 27 -16.09 -23.98 14.55
N THR A 28 -14.92 -24.48 14.99
CA THR A 28 -13.87 -24.98 14.09
C THR A 28 -13.97 -26.49 13.87
N ARG A 29 -13.36 -26.99 12.81
CA ARG A 29 -13.28 -28.44 12.52
C ARG A 29 -12.17 -29.16 13.32
N MET A 30 -11.74 -28.62 14.45
CA MET A 30 -10.68 -29.21 15.27
C MET A 30 -11.20 -30.47 15.98
N ASN A 31 -10.38 -31.54 15.97
CA ASN A 31 -10.71 -32.76 16.70
C ASN A 31 -10.70 -32.51 18.22
N GLY A 32 -11.70 -32.97 18.93
CA GLY A 32 -11.87 -32.76 20.37
C GLY A 32 -10.67 -33.26 21.21
N ARG A 33 -10.02 -34.37 20.83
CA ARG A 33 -8.79 -34.84 21.50
C ARG A 33 -7.63 -33.85 21.34
N THR A 34 -7.44 -33.31 20.13
CA THR A 34 -6.43 -32.28 19.87
C THR A 34 -6.72 -31.02 20.64
N PHE A 35 -7.96 -30.56 20.64
CA PHE A 35 -8.40 -29.41 21.42
C PHE A 35 -8.10 -29.59 22.92
N TYR A 36 -8.43 -30.74 23.48
CA TYR A 36 -8.20 -31.05 24.89
C TYR A 36 -6.70 -30.96 25.25
N TRP A 37 -5.84 -31.75 24.58
CA TRP A 37 -4.43 -31.80 24.91
C TRP A 37 -3.70 -30.47 24.68
N VAL A 38 -3.99 -29.80 23.59
CA VAL A 38 -3.39 -28.48 23.31
C VAL A 38 -3.84 -27.44 24.33
N SER A 39 -5.09 -27.48 24.76
CA SER A 39 -5.59 -26.58 25.82
C SER A 39 -4.92 -26.86 27.17
N GLN A 40 -4.82 -28.14 27.57
CA GLN A 40 -4.16 -28.51 28.84
C GLN A 40 -2.69 -28.02 28.85
N LEU A 41 -1.91 -28.35 27.82
CA LEU A 41 -0.51 -27.95 27.71
C LEU A 41 -0.34 -26.42 27.65
N GLY A 42 -1.23 -25.74 26.93
CA GLY A 42 -1.17 -24.28 26.79
C GLY A 42 -1.53 -23.52 28.08
N MET A 43 -2.47 -24.06 28.88
CA MET A 43 -2.88 -23.44 30.14
C MET A 43 -1.95 -23.76 31.34
N LEU A 44 -1.26 -24.90 31.29
CA LEU A 44 -0.47 -25.42 32.41
C LEU A 44 0.52 -24.38 33.00
N PRO A 45 1.32 -23.65 32.21
CA PRO A 45 2.25 -22.65 32.78
C PRO A 45 1.52 -21.52 33.50
N GLY A 46 0.43 -20.99 32.90
CA GLY A 46 -0.39 -19.96 33.53
C GLY A 46 -1.04 -20.46 34.84
N THR A 47 -1.59 -21.67 34.81
CA THR A 47 -2.20 -22.26 35.99
C THR A 47 -1.20 -22.41 37.14
N VAL A 48 0.02 -22.87 36.88
CA VAL A 48 1.08 -22.97 37.90
C VAL A 48 1.38 -21.62 38.54
N VAL A 49 1.51 -20.57 37.71
CA VAL A 49 1.79 -19.21 38.21
C VAL A 49 0.62 -18.67 39.04
N PHE A 50 -0.63 -18.86 38.59
CA PHE A 50 -1.82 -18.41 39.32
C PHE A 50 -2.02 -19.16 40.64
N VAL A 51 -1.87 -20.47 40.63
CA VAL A 51 -1.97 -21.30 41.83
C VAL A 51 -0.90 -20.93 42.84
N ASN A 52 0.36 -20.76 42.37
CA ASN A 52 1.43 -20.33 43.27
C ASN A 52 1.14 -18.96 43.90
N ALA A 53 0.68 -18.00 43.15
CA ALA A 53 0.28 -16.69 43.70
C ALA A 53 -0.85 -16.81 44.72
N GLY A 54 -1.86 -17.66 44.43
CA GLY A 54 -2.96 -17.94 45.35
C GLY A 54 -2.51 -18.62 46.64
N THR A 55 -1.60 -19.59 46.57
CA THR A 55 -1.07 -20.27 47.80
C THR A 55 -0.23 -19.32 48.65
N GLN A 56 0.56 -18.44 48.01
CA GLN A 56 1.31 -17.43 48.78
C GLN A 56 0.37 -16.38 49.43
N LEU A 57 -0.71 -16.04 48.75
CA LEU A 57 -1.74 -15.13 49.30
C LEU A 57 -2.45 -15.77 50.54
N ALA A 58 -2.76 -17.07 50.45
CA ALA A 58 -3.40 -17.81 51.55
C ALA A 58 -2.47 -18.02 52.76
N ALA A 59 -1.17 -17.90 52.60
CA ALA A 59 -0.17 -18.02 53.69
C ALA A 59 0.05 -16.72 54.47
N ILE A 60 -0.62 -15.62 54.12
CA ILE A 60 -0.54 -14.33 54.83
C ILE A 60 -1.37 -14.41 56.08
N GLU A 61 -0.71 -14.40 57.25
CA GLU A 61 -1.38 -14.39 58.56
C GLU A 61 -1.34 -12.99 59.20
N GLN A 62 -0.32 -12.20 58.91
CA GLN A 62 -0.14 -10.85 59.44
C GLN A 62 0.11 -9.83 58.32
N PRO A 63 -0.24 -8.53 58.56
CA PRO A 63 0.00 -7.50 57.53
C PRO A 63 1.44 -7.37 57.04
N GLY A 64 2.43 -7.75 57.88
CA GLY A 64 3.84 -7.75 57.51
C GLY A 64 4.23 -8.81 56.46
N ASP A 65 3.48 -9.90 56.38
CA ASP A 65 3.74 -11.02 55.49
C ASP A 65 3.47 -10.64 54.01
N ILE A 66 2.70 -9.59 53.76
CA ILE A 66 2.44 -9.04 52.43
C ILE A 66 3.75 -8.62 51.72
N LEU A 67 4.70 -8.13 52.53
CA LEU A 67 6.01 -7.71 52.04
C LEU A 67 7.04 -8.84 52.01
N SER A 68 6.65 -10.07 52.30
CA SER A 68 7.57 -11.22 52.21
C SER A 68 8.09 -11.42 50.81
N PRO A 69 9.36 -11.80 50.64
CA PRO A 69 9.98 -12.02 49.32
C PRO A 69 9.21 -13.04 48.45
N ALA A 70 8.60 -14.04 49.09
CA ALA A 70 7.84 -15.09 48.39
C ALA A 70 6.54 -14.55 47.79
N VAL A 71 5.80 -13.72 48.54
CA VAL A 71 4.58 -13.06 48.05
C VAL A 71 4.91 -12.09 46.94
N ILE A 72 5.87 -11.20 47.16
CA ILE A 72 6.29 -10.20 46.15
C ILE A 72 6.74 -10.91 44.84
N LEU A 73 7.61 -11.94 44.93
CA LEU A 73 8.08 -12.68 43.76
C LEU A 73 6.93 -13.35 43.00
N SER A 74 5.96 -13.94 43.71
CA SER A 74 4.81 -14.62 43.13
C SER A 74 3.93 -13.65 42.35
N PHE A 75 3.66 -12.46 42.91
CA PHE A 75 2.87 -11.43 42.23
C PHE A 75 3.64 -10.75 41.09
N CYS A 76 4.95 -10.54 41.24
CA CYS A 76 5.81 -10.09 40.12
C CYS A 76 5.79 -11.10 38.96
N LEU A 77 5.89 -12.39 39.27
CA LEU A 77 5.83 -13.45 38.24
C LEU A 77 4.45 -13.50 37.59
N LEU A 78 3.38 -13.35 38.37
CA LEU A 78 2.00 -13.27 37.85
C LEU A 78 1.83 -12.10 36.89
N GLY A 79 2.32 -10.91 37.25
CA GLY A 79 2.25 -9.71 36.41
C GLY A 79 3.15 -9.82 35.15
N ALA A 80 4.32 -10.42 35.27
CA ALA A 80 5.26 -10.59 34.16
C ALA A 80 4.87 -11.76 33.22
N PHE A 81 4.09 -12.72 33.70
CA PHE A 81 3.75 -13.96 32.95
C PHE A 81 3.18 -13.71 31.53
N PRO A 82 2.19 -12.83 31.33
CA PRO A 82 1.64 -12.58 30.00
C PRO A 82 2.70 -12.06 29.02
N TRP A 83 3.62 -11.24 29.52
CA TRP A 83 4.73 -10.70 28.73
C TRP A 83 5.75 -11.77 28.36
N ILE A 84 6.17 -12.60 29.34
CA ILE A 84 7.07 -13.75 29.10
C ILE A 84 6.44 -14.75 28.14
N ALA A 85 5.17 -15.10 28.35
CA ALA A 85 4.45 -16.01 27.48
C ALA A 85 4.37 -15.51 26.03
N ARG A 86 4.16 -14.20 25.86
CA ARG A 86 4.18 -13.55 24.52
C ARG A 86 5.56 -13.63 23.86
N LEU A 87 6.64 -13.35 24.61
CA LEU A 87 8.01 -13.46 24.09
C LEU A 87 8.31 -14.89 23.62
N ILE A 88 7.94 -15.89 24.41
CA ILE A 88 8.14 -17.32 24.06
C ILE A 88 7.31 -17.67 22.81
N ALA A 89 6.06 -17.25 22.75
CA ALA A 89 5.20 -17.50 21.62
C ALA A 89 5.75 -16.86 20.33
N ASP A 90 6.26 -15.64 20.43
CA ASP A 90 6.85 -14.92 19.29
C ASP A 90 8.17 -15.59 18.82
N GLN A 91 8.99 -16.05 19.75
CA GLN A 91 10.21 -16.82 19.42
C GLN A 91 9.87 -18.13 18.71
N LEU A 92 8.88 -18.87 19.20
CA LEU A 92 8.44 -20.12 18.57
C LEU A 92 7.88 -19.88 17.16
N ARG A 93 7.09 -18.81 16.97
CA ARG A 93 6.60 -18.41 15.65
C ARG A 93 7.73 -18.05 14.70
N GLN A 94 8.71 -17.29 15.16
CA GLN A 94 9.88 -16.93 14.35
C GLN A 94 10.71 -18.16 13.99
N HIS A 95 10.99 -19.04 14.95
CA HIS A 95 11.71 -20.28 14.67
C HIS A 95 11.00 -21.13 13.61
N LYS A 96 9.66 -21.25 13.70
CA LYS A 96 8.86 -21.96 12.70
C LYS A 96 8.87 -21.25 11.34
N ALA A 97 8.82 -19.92 11.32
CA ALA A 97 8.83 -19.14 10.08
C ALA A 97 10.13 -19.31 9.28
N TYR A 98 11.25 -19.44 9.98
CA TYR A 98 12.60 -19.61 9.37
C TYR A 98 13.05 -21.08 9.25
N SER A 99 12.19 -22.04 9.61
CA SER A 99 12.50 -23.47 9.48
C SER A 99 12.77 -23.82 8.02
N GLY A 100 13.93 -24.46 7.77
CA GLY A 100 14.38 -24.81 6.42
C GLY A 100 15.27 -23.75 5.74
N TYR A 101 15.53 -22.61 6.41
CA TYR A 101 16.44 -21.60 5.89
C TYR A 101 17.67 -21.45 6.77
N SER A 102 18.85 -21.36 6.17
CA SER A 102 20.11 -21.07 6.87
C SER A 102 20.37 -19.57 6.90
N LYS A 103 20.50 -19.01 8.10
CA LYS A 103 20.82 -17.59 8.26
C LYS A 103 22.34 -17.39 8.09
N PRO A 104 22.80 -16.44 7.25
CA PRO A 104 24.20 -16.08 7.12
C PRO A 104 24.79 -15.56 8.43
N ASN A 105 26.08 -15.85 8.68
CA ASN A 105 26.79 -15.31 9.85
C ASN A 105 27.13 -13.82 9.68
N THR A 106 27.39 -13.40 8.44
CA THR A 106 27.71 -12.03 8.05
C THR A 106 26.77 -11.57 6.95
N PHE A 107 26.59 -10.26 6.82
CA PHE A 107 25.72 -9.66 5.83
C PHE A 107 26.45 -8.57 5.06
N ASP A 108 26.24 -8.52 3.74
CA ASP A 108 26.80 -7.48 2.87
C ASP A 108 26.18 -6.12 3.18
N THR A 109 24.90 -6.11 3.55
CA THR A 109 24.12 -4.89 3.83
C THR A 109 23.14 -5.11 5.00
N ASN A 110 22.71 -4.02 5.63
CA ASN A 110 21.69 -4.08 6.68
C ASN A 110 20.28 -4.21 6.10
N MET A 111 20.05 -3.57 4.94
CA MET A 111 18.75 -3.54 4.32
C MET A 111 18.87 -3.54 2.80
N VAL A 112 18.08 -4.40 2.15
CA VAL A 112 17.78 -4.31 0.71
C VAL A 112 16.36 -3.78 0.54
N VAL A 113 16.21 -2.74 -0.25
CA VAL A 113 14.92 -2.15 -0.61
C VAL A 113 14.65 -2.46 -2.08
N ILE A 114 13.50 -3.05 -2.37
CA ILE A 114 13.10 -3.44 -3.74
C ILE A 114 12.01 -2.49 -4.23
N GLY A 115 12.35 -1.69 -5.23
CA GLY A 115 11.52 -0.64 -5.82
C GLY A 115 11.90 0.76 -5.30
N ALA A 116 12.11 1.71 -6.20
CA ALA A 116 12.48 3.09 -5.93
C ALA A 116 11.33 4.08 -6.19
N GLY A 117 10.10 3.69 -5.87
CA GLY A 117 8.97 4.60 -5.72
C GLY A 117 9.00 5.31 -4.37
N ALA A 118 7.95 6.08 -4.03
CA ALA A 118 7.86 6.85 -2.80
C ALA A 118 8.15 6.03 -1.53
N GLY A 119 7.63 4.80 -1.45
CA GLY A 119 7.90 3.89 -0.33
C GLY A 119 9.37 3.49 -0.24
N GLY A 120 9.97 3.08 -1.35
CA GLY A 120 11.36 2.64 -1.38
C GLY A 120 12.36 3.76 -1.15
N LEU A 121 12.17 4.91 -1.78
CA LEU A 121 13.03 6.09 -1.63
C LEU A 121 13.05 6.56 -0.18
N VAL A 122 11.90 6.73 0.45
CA VAL A 122 11.83 7.14 1.86
C VAL A 122 12.44 6.10 2.78
N THR A 123 12.19 4.79 2.55
CA THR A 123 12.82 3.72 3.32
C THR A 123 14.34 3.79 3.23
N ALA A 124 14.89 3.89 2.01
CA ALA A 124 16.33 3.93 1.79
C ALA A 124 16.97 5.17 2.41
N TYR A 125 16.36 6.35 2.23
CA TYR A 125 16.82 7.61 2.80
C TYR A 125 16.88 7.54 4.34
N ILE A 126 15.79 7.12 4.99
CA ILE A 126 15.72 7.06 6.46
C ILE A 126 16.71 6.04 7.02
N ALA A 127 16.80 4.85 6.40
CA ALA A 127 17.75 3.84 6.84
C ALA A 127 19.21 4.30 6.68
N ALA A 128 19.57 4.97 5.59
CA ALA A 128 20.88 5.56 5.40
C ALA A 128 21.19 6.68 6.41
N ALA A 129 20.19 7.53 6.72
CA ALA A 129 20.33 8.59 7.73
C ALA A 129 20.63 8.00 9.14
N THR A 130 20.17 6.80 9.45
CA THR A 130 20.52 6.06 10.68
C THR A 130 21.85 5.30 10.57
N LYS A 131 22.61 5.54 9.51
CA LYS A 131 23.91 4.89 9.21
C LYS A 131 23.81 3.39 8.94
N ALA A 132 22.65 2.88 8.56
CA ALA A 132 22.52 1.54 8.02
C ALA A 132 23.13 1.47 6.61
N LYS A 133 23.79 0.37 6.30
CA LYS A 133 24.22 0.08 4.92
C LYS A 133 23.02 -0.39 4.13
N VAL A 134 22.62 0.36 3.12
CA VAL A 134 21.39 0.14 2.36
C VAL A 134 21.70 -0.07 0.89
N THR A 135 21.08 -1.08 0.29
CA THR A 135 21.07 -1.29 -1.16
C THR A 135 19.63 -1.10 -1.66
N LEU A 136 19.44 -0.18 -2.60
CA LEU A 136 18.16 0.10 -3.27
C LEU A 136 18.20 -0.48 -4.68
N ILE A 137 17.23 -1.33 -5.02
CA ILE A 137 17.16 -1.99 -6.33
C ILE A 137 15.94 -1.46 -7.07
N GLU A 138 16.14 -0.92 -8.28
CA GLU A 138 15.07 -0.45 -9.15
C GLU A 138 15.22 -1.03 -10.56
N ARG A 139 14.13 -1.57 -11.10
CA ARG A 139 14.15 -2.19 -12.45
C ARG A 139 13.87 -1.23 -13.58
N HIS A 140 13.23 -0.09 -13.34
CA HIS A 140 12.83 0.89 -14.36
C HIS A 140 13.41 2.27 -14.10
N LYS A 141 12.65 3.12 -13.39
CA LYS A 141 13.00 4.52 -13.16
C LYS A 141 12.88 4.88 -11.70
N MET A 142 13.86 5.57 -11.20
CA MET A 142 13.82 6.21 -9.89
C MET A 142 12.61 7.16 -9.78
N GLY A 143 12.08 7.36 -8.58
CA GLY A 143 10.90 8.19 -8.33
C GLY A 143 9.57 7.45 -8.46
N GLY A 144 9.57 6.27 -9.11
CA GLY A 144 8.37 5.45 -9.32
C GLY A 144 7.22 6.22 -9.98
N ASP A 145 6.00 5.83 -9.67
CA ASP A 145 4.79 6.42 -10.27
C ASP A 145 4.62 7.89 -9.93
N CYS A 146 4.92 8.31 -8.71
CA CYS A 146 4.72 9.69 -8.28
C CYS A 146 5.44 10.69 -9.18
N LEU A 147 6.72 10.45 -9.45
CA LEU A 147 7.53 11.31 -10.30
C LEU A 147 7.17 11.15 -11.78
N ASN A 148 7.08 9.89 -12.25
CA ASN A 148 7.11 9.61 -13.69
C ASN A 148 5.73 9.58 -14.34
N THR A 149 4.70 9.10 -13.65
CA THR A 149 3.39 8.80 -14.26
C THR A 149 2.19 9.22 -13.41
N GLY A 150 2.42 9.70 -12.19
CA GLY A 150 1.35 10.03 -11.23
C GLY A 150 1.28 11.49 -10.85
N CYS A 151 1.71 11.81 -9.62
CA CYS A 151 1.50 13.12 -9.01
C CYS A 151 2.13 14.26 -9.80
N VAL A 152 3.39 14.13 -10.19
CA VAL A 152 4.12 15.22 -10.86
C VAL A 152 3.51 15.56 -12.22
N PRO A 153 3.35 14.61 -13.15
CA PRO A 153 2.76 14.91 -14.44
C PRO A 153 1.28 15.34 -14.34
N SER A 154 0.47 14.72 -13.48
CA SER A 154 -0.92 15.09 -13.34
C SER A 154 -1.08 16.52 -12.81
N LYS A 155 -0.34 16.90 -11.77
CA LYS A 155 -0.41 18.27 -11.21
C LYS A 155 0.16 19.32 -12.16
N ALA A 156 1.18 18.97 -12.96
CA ALA A 156 1.64 19.84 -14.03
C ALA A 156 0.56 20.09 -15.08
N LEU A 157 -0.19 19.06 -15.49
CA LEU A 157 -1.28 19.20 -16.44
C LEU A 157 -2.49 19.93 -15.84
N ILE A 158 -2.89 19.56 -14.61
CA ILE A 158 -3.99 20.22 -13.87
C ILE A 158 -3.71 21.71 -13.75
N ARG A 159 -2.50 22.14 -13.40
CA ARG A 159 -2.17 23.57 -13.28
C ARG A 159 -2.41 24.34 -14.58
N THR A 160 -2.04 23.77 -15.73
CA THR A 160 -2.29 24.37 -17.03
C THR A 160 -3.79 24.46 -17.33
N THR A 161 -4.52 23.35 -17.14
CA THR A 161 -5.93 23.28 -17.48
C THR A 161 -6.82 24.06 -16.49
N HIS A 162 -6.37 24.24 -15.25
CA HIS A 162 -7.03 25.16 -14.31
C HIS A 162 -6.93 26.60 -14.80
N PHE A 163 -5.75 27.02 -15.23
CA PHE A 163 -5.56 28.36 -15.80
C PHE A 163 -6.45 28.60 -17.04
N LEU A 164 -6.61 27.59 -17.90
CA LEU A 164 -7.55 27.68 -19.04
C LEU A 164 -9.00 27.81 -18.59
N ALA A 165 -9.39 27.14 -17.51
CA ALA A 165 -10.73 27.28 -16.95
C ALA A 165 -10.95 28.69 -16.35
N ASP A 166 -9.94 29.26 -15.66
CA ASP A 166 -10.01 30.62 -15.13
C ASP A 166 -10.18 31.64 -16.26
N ILE A 167 -9.47 31.48 -17.37
CA ILE A 167 -9.62 32.33 -18.56
C ILE A 167 -11.04 32.19 -19.15
N ARG A 168 -11.57 30.99 -19.26
CA ARG A 168 -12.93 30.74 -19.75
C ARG A 168 -13.99 31.42 -18.86
N ASP A 169 -13.78 31.35 -17.56
CA ASP A 169 -14.70 31.88 -16.56
C ASP A 169 -14.38 33.36 -16.18
N ALA A 170 -13.47 34.03 -16.92
CA ALA A 170 -12.93 35.37 -16.64
C ALA A 170 -14.01 36.47 -16.54
N GLU A 171 -15.12 36.37 -17.26
CA GLU A 171 -16.22 37.34 -17.17
C GLU A 171 -16.83 37.38 -15.76
N GLN A 172 -16.86 36.26 -15.04
CA GLN A 172 -17.31 36.19 -13.65
C GLN A 172 -16.37 36.95 -12.68
N LEU A 173 -15.13 37.20 -13.11
CA LEU A 173 -14.12 37.99 -12.39
C LEU A 173 -14.08 39.45 -12.85
N GLY A 174 -15.04 39.89 -13.67
CA GLY A 174 -15.09 41.24 -14.19
C GLY A 174 -14.18 41.52 -15.40
N ILE A 175 -13.59 40.51 -15.99
CA ILE A 175 -12.70 40.63 -17.17
C ILE A 175 -13.57 40.50 -18.43
N ARG A 176 -13.70 41.59 -19.22
CA ARG A 176 -14.60 41.63 -20.35
C ARG A 176 -14.23 40.77 -21.55
N LYS A 177 -12.91 40.49 -21.71
CA LYS A 177 -12.42 39.68 -22.82
C LYS A 177 -11.11 39.03 -22.39
N ALA A 178 -11.07 37.69 -22.47
CA ALA A 178 -9.88 36.90 -22.36
C ALA A 178 -9.84 35.91 -23.54
N ALA A 179 -8.73 35.86 -24.26
CA ALA A 179 -8.53 34.91 -25.36
C ALA A 179 -7.21 34.18 -25.13
N VAL A 180 -7.19 32.91 -25.42
CA VAL A 180 -6.00 32.08 -25.28
C VAL A 180 -5.87 31.18 -26.48
N GLU A 181 -4.65 31.07 -26.99
CA GLU A 181 -4.24 30.11 -28.00
C GLU A 181 -3.22 29.17 -27.37
N TYR A 182 -3.29 27.89 -27.66
CA TYR A 182 -2.32 26.92 -27.14
C TYR A 182 -2.17 25.74 -28.10
N ASP A 183 -1.02 25.12 -28.07
CA ASP A 183 -0.73 23.85 -28.71
C ASP A 183 -0.72 22.72 -27.68
N PHE A 184 -1.46 21.62 -27.99
CA PHE A 184 -1.56 20.48 -27.08
C PHE A 184 -0.20 19.79 -26.86
N ALA A 185 0.64 19.67 -27.92
CA ALA A 185 1.93 19.04 -27.81
C ALA A 185 2.86 19.84 -26.90
N GLU A 186 2.84 21.18 -26.98
CA GLU A 186 3.64 22.07 -26.12
C GLU A 186 3.24 21.93 -24.64
N ILE A 187 1.94 21.77 -24.36
CA ILE A 187 1.46 21.53 -23.00
C ILE A 187 2.00 20.19 -22.48
N MET A 188 1.92 19.14 -23.29
CA MET A 188 2.45 17.82 -22.90
C MET A 188 3.98 17.80 -22.77
N GLU A 189 4.69 18.56 -23.58
CA GLU A 189 6.13 18.77 -23.42
C GLU A 189 6.48 19.55 -22.17
N ARG A 190 5.66 20.56 -21.81
CA ARG A 190 5.81 21.22 -20.51
C ARG A 190 5.70 20.23 -19.37
N VAL A 191 4.76 19.28 -19.42
CA VAL A 191 4.64 18.21 -18.41
C VAL A 191 5.95 17.41 -18.32
N GLN A 192 6.55 17.03 -19.46
CA GLN A 192 7.83 16.34 -19.47
C GLN A 192 8.98 17.18 -18.92
N ARG A 193 9.00 18.49 -19.20
CA ARG A 193 10.00 19.41 -18.61
C ARG A 193 9.88 19.48 -17.10
N VAL A 194 8.65 19.51 -16.54
CA VAL A 194 8.43 19.51 -15.08
C VAL A 194 8.95 18.23 -14.45
N ILE A 195 8.68 17.05 -15.06
CA ILE A 195 9.24 15.77 -14.59
C ILE A 195 10.77 15.86 -14.53
N LYS A 196 11.41 16.28 -15.62
CA LYS A 196 12.88 16.41 -15.70
C LYS A 196 13.47 17.40 -14.69
N THR A 197 12.73 18.46 -14.33
CA THR A 197 13.16 19.43 -13.32
C THR A 197 13.17 18.82 -11.92
N ILE A 198 12.26 17.90 -11.63
CA ILE A 198 12.13 17.26 -10.31
C ILE A 198 12.99 16.00 -10.21
N GLU A 199 13.21 15.27 -11.31
CA GLU A 199 13.98 14.03 -11.40
C GLU A 199 15.30 14.00 -10.61
N PRO A 200 16.13 15.08 -10.58
CA PRO A 200 17.38 15.08 -9.83
C PRO A 200 17.21 14.83 -8.32
N HIS A 201 16.06 15.16 -7.74
CA HIS A 201 15.78 14.93 -6.32
C HIS A 201 15.59 13.44 -5.99
N ASP A 202 15.17 12.65 -6.95
CA ASP A 202 14.94 11.19 -6.83
C ASP A 202 15.99 10.39 -7.61
N SER A 203 17.08 11.00 -8.08
CA SER A 203 18.08 10.36 -8.94
C SER A 203 19.01 9.40 -8.19
N VAL A 204 19.61 8.46 -8.91
CA VAL A 204 20.67 7.57 -8.41
C VAL A 204 21.78 8.38 -7.76
N ALA A 205 22.31 9.41 -8.44
CA ALA A 205 23.39 10.25 -7.92
C ALA A 205 23.03 10.91 -6.57
N ARG A 206 21.78 11.35 -6.42
CA ARG A 206 21.29 11.90 -5.15
C ARG A 206 21.32 10.85 -4.04
N TYR A 207 20.81 9.66 -4.29
CA TYR A 207 20.73 8.60 -3.27
C TYR A 207 22.11 8.03 -2.94
N GLU A 208 23.02 7.89 -3.90
CA GLU A 208 24.42 7.54 -3.65
C GLU A 208 25.12 8.59 -2.78
N SER A 209 24.86 9.87 -3.00
CA SER A 209 25.39 10.95 -2.14
C SER A 209 24.87 10.89 -0.71
N LEU A 210 23.73 10.23 -0.48
CA LEU A 210 23.16 9.95 0.85
C LEU A 210 23.68 8.65 1.48
N GLY A 211 24.55 7.92 0.79
CA GLY A 211 25.14 6.67 1.25
C GLY A 211 24.32 5.41 0.95
N VAL A 212 23.39 5.48 0.00
CA VAL A 212 22.61 4.34 -0.50
C VAL A 212 23.32 3.75 -1.72
N ASP A 213 23.52 2.44 -1.73
CA ASP A 213 24.02 1.69 -2.90
C ASP A 213 22.85 1.42 -3.85
N CYS A 214 22.84 2.05 -5.03
CA CYS A 214 21.77 1.95 -6.00
C CYS A 214 22.11 0.96 -7.12
N ILE A 215 21.22 -0.01 -7.37
CA ILE A 215 21.39 -1.03 -8.41
C ILE A 215 20.18 -1.01 -9.34
N SER A 216 20.43 -0.82 -10.63
CA SER A 216 19.40 -1.00 -11.66
C SER A 216 19.31 -2.47 -12.06
N GLY A 217 18.11 -3.06 -11.97
CA GLY A 217 17.87 -4.46 -12.35
C GLY A 217 16.67 -5.09 -11.67
N ASP A 218 16.34 -6.30 -12.08
CA ASP A 218 15.28 -7.10 -11.50
C ASP A 218 15.79 -7.84 -10.26
N ALA A 219 15.20 -7.52 -9.10
CA ALA A 219 15.50 -8.20 -7.86
C ALA A 219 14.76 -9.54 -7.76
N PHE A 220 15.42 -10.57 -7.25
CA PHE A 220 14.79 -11.86 -6.93
C PHE A 220 15.16 -12.30 -5.51
N ILE A 221 14.18 -12.54 -4.65
CA ILE A 221 14.39 -12.97 -3.28
C ILE A 221 14.55 -14.50 -3.26
N ARG A 222 15.77 -14.99 -3.02
CA ARG A 222 16.08 -16.42 -2.97
C ARG A 222 15.70 -17.07 -1.66
N ASN A 223 15.91 -16.37 -0.58
CA ASN A 223 15.58 -16.80 0.79
C ASN A 223 15.42 -15.55 1.69
N PRO A 224 15.03 -15.68 2.97
CA PRO A 224 14.76 -14.53 3.83
C PRO A 224 15.91 -13.52 3.96
N TRP A 225 17.12 -13.90 3.65
CA TRP A 225 18.32 -13.05 3.81
C TRP A 225 19.12 -12.85 2.53
N THR A 226 18.61 -13.30 1.38
CA THR A 226 19.37 -13.29 0.13
C THR A 226 18.53 -12.78 -1.02
N VAL A 227 19.03 -11.72 -1.65
CA VAL A 227 18.46 -11.14 -2.87
C VAL A 227 19.47 -11.27 -4.01
N GLU A 228 19.01 -11.65 -5.18
CA GLU A 228 19.79 -11.72 -6.40
C GLU A 228 19.35 -10.59 -7.35
N VAL A 229 20.32 -9.93 -7.96
CA VAL A 229 20.10 -8.91 -8.99
C VAL A 229 21.26 -8.97 -9.99
N ASN A 230 20.97 -9.01 -11.30
CA ASN A 230 21.97 -9.07 -12.36
C ASN A 230 23.02 -10.19 -12.17
N GLY A 231 22.61 -11.34 -11.68
CA GLY A 231 23.50 -12.47 -11.39
C GLY A 231 24.38 -12.29 -10.13
N LYS A 232 24.27 -11.16 -9.43
CA LYS A 232 24.98 -10.90 -8.17
C LYS A 232 24.07 -11.23 -6.99
N THR A 233 24.61 -11.97 -6.03
CA THR A 233 23.93 -12.31 -4.78
C THR A 233 24.30 -11.31 -3.70
N ILE A 234 23.31 -10.78 -2.98
CA ILE A 234 23.46 -9.83 -1.87
C ILE A 234 22.83 -10.43 -0.62
N THR A 235 23.60 -10.56 0.44
CA THR A 235 23.08 -10.98 1.75
C THR A 235 22.69 -9.77 2.60
N THR A 236 21.52 -9.85 3.23
CA THR A 236 20.95 -8.72 3.98
C THR A 236 20.25 -9.15 5.26
N ARG A 237 20.23 -8.28 6.25
CA ARG A 237 19.48 -8.52 7.50
C ARG A 237 17.97 -8.36 7.29
N ASN A 238 17.56 -7.36 6.53
CA ASN A 238 16.17 -7.04 6.26
C ASN A 238 15.94 -6.79 4.77
N ILE A 239 14.75 -7.15 4.30
CA ILE A 239 14.28 -6.85 2.95
C ILE A 239 13.02 -6.00 3.09
N VAL A 240 12.92 -4.92 2.33
CA VAL A 240 11.71 -4.09 2.24
C VAL A 240 11.18 -4.14 0.82
N ILE A 241 9.96 -4.64 0.67
CA ILE A 241 9.26 -4.73 -0.60
C ILE A 241 8.46 -3.46 -0.79
N ALA A 242 8.86 -2.62 -1.76
CA ALA A 242 8.23 -1.35 -2.10
C ALA A 242 7.93 -1.30 -3.62
N THR A 243 7.53 -2.44 -4.19
CA THR A 243 7.33 -2.66 -5.63
C THR A 243 6.11 -1.94 -6.21
N GLY A 244 5.28 -1.31 -5.36
CA GLY A 244 4.14 -0.52 -5.78
C GLY A 244 3.04 -1.32 -6.49
N ALA A 245 2.36 -0.66 -7.42
CA ALA A 245 1.27 -1.22 -8.21
C ALA A 245 1.38 -0.73 -9.67
N ARG A 246 0.60 -1.33 -10.55
CA ARG A 246 0.46 -0.94 -11.96
C ARG A 246 -1.03 -0.71 -12.28
N PRO A 247 -1.37 0.01 -13.36
CA PRO A 247 -2.75 0.13 -13.82
C PRO A 247 -3.41 -1.24 -14.01
N ALA A 248 -4.63 -1.39 -13.52
CA ALA A 248 -5.42 -2.60 -13.69
C ALA A 248 -6.09 -2.57 -15.07
N MET A 249 -5.73 -3.52 -15.93
CA MET A 249 -6.39 -3.70 -17.22
C MET A 249 -7.60 -4.62 -17.03
N PRO A 250 -8.83 -4.17 -17.33
CA PRO A 250 -10.01 -5.00 -17.20
C PRO A 250 -10.07 -6.06 -18.31
N ASP A 251 -10.60 -7.23 -17.98
CA ASP A 251 -10.89 -8.27 -18.97
C ASP A 251 -12.22 -7.95 -19.68
N ILE A 252 -12.11 -7.22 -20.79
CA ILE A 252 -13.24 -6.85 -21.65
C ILE A 252 -12.90 -7.22 -23.08
N ALA A 253 -13.75 -8.01 -23.71
CA ALA A 253 -13.54 -8.49 -25.08
C ALA A 253 -13.21 -7.34 -26.06
N GLY A 254 -12.14 -7.48 -26.82
CA GLY A 254 -11.71 -6.52 -27.85
C GLY A 254 -10.98 -5.28 -27.32
N ILE A 255 -10.62 -5.23 -26.02
CA ILE A 255 -9.90 -4.08 -25.47
C ILE A 255 -8.50 -3.92 -26.12
N GLU A 256 -7.89 -5.01 -26.54
CA GLU A 256 -6.61 -5.05 -27.25
C GLU A 256 -6.64 -4.41 -28.64
N LEU A 257 -7.85 -4.30 -29.24
CA LEU A 257 -8.03 -3.72 -30.57
C LEU A 257 -7.97 -2.18 -30.59
N VAL A 258 -8.10 -1.54 -29.42
CA VAL A 258 -8.29 -0.09 -29.32
C VAL A 258 -7.08 0.65 -28.74
N ASP A 259 -5.96 -0.03 -28.55
CA ASP A 259 -4.69 0.53 -28.00
C ASP A 259 -4.96 1.43 -26.76
N PRO A 260 -5.38 0.84 -25.62
CA PRO A 260 -5.83 1.62 -24.47
C PRO A 260 -4.69 2.36 -23.80
N LEU A 261 -4.92 3.62 -23.49
CA LEU A 261 -4.06 4.41 -22.63
C LEU A 261 -4.30 4.03 -21.15
N THR A 262 -3.28 4.20 -20.35
CA THR A 262 -3.34 4.10 -18.90
C THR A 262 -2.73 5.35 -18.25
N SER A 263 -2.74 5.44 -16.91
CA SER A 263 -2.00 6.47 -16.20
C SER A 263 -0.50 6.47 -16.50
N ASP A 264 0.04 5.34 -16.98
CA ASP A 264 1.47 5.23 -17.29
C ASP A 264 1.80 5.73 -18.70
N THR A 265 0.87 5.60 -19.65
CA THR A 265 1.13 5.85 -21.08
C THR A 265 0.54 7.15 -21.62
N VAL A 266 -0.45 7.74 -20.95
CA VAL A 266 -1.15 8.96 -21.38
C VAL A 266 -0.21 10.17 -21.60
N TRP A 267 0.90 10.21 -20.89
CA TRP A 267 1.90 11.29 -20.95
C TRP A 267 2.71 11.32 -22.25
N GLY A 268 2.63 10.26 -23.05
CA GLY A 268 3.23 10.18 -24.39
C GLY A 268 2.42 10.85 -25.49
N LEU A 269 1.18 11.26 -25.22
CA LEU A 269 0.34 11.90 -26.22
C LEU A 269 0.95 13.23 -26.71
N ARG A 270 0.86 13.47 -28.02
CA ARG A 270 1.22 14.74 -28.66
C ARG A 270 0.08 15.29 -29.54
N GLN A 271 -0.94 14.47 -29.74
CA GLN A 271 -2.18 14.88 -30.42
C GLN A 271 -3.34 14.75 -29.43
N ARG A 272 -4.14 15.80 -29.33
CA ARG A 272 -5.32 15.80 -28.50
C ARG A 272 -6.36 14.85 -29.09
N PRO A 273 -6.86 13.84 -28.35
CA PRO A 273 -7.97 13.04 -28.81
C PRO A 273 -9.24 13.93 -28.96
N GLU A 274 -9.96 13.80 -30.06
CA GLU A 274 -11.22 14.52 -30.21
C GLU A 274 -12.28 13.96 -29.27
N ARG A 275 -12.41 12.61 -29.24
CA ARG A 275 -13.38 11.90 -28.39
C ARG A 275 -12.61 10.96 -27.47
N LEU A 276 -12.59 11.27 -26.18
CA LEU A 276 -11.91 10.46 -25.17
C LEU A 276 -12.92 9.70 -24.31
N LEU A 277 -12.87 8.37 -24.37
CA LEU A 277 -13.61 7.51 -23.46
C LEU A 277 -12.73 7.14 -22.27
N ILE A 278 -13.22 7.30 -21.05
CA ILE A 278 -12.54 6.92 -19.82
C ILE A 278 -13.34 5.81 -19.14
N LEU A 279 -12.67 4.69 -18.87
CA LEU A 279 -13.23 3.63 -18.02
C LEU A 279 -12.77 3.83 -16.58
N GLY A 280 -13.74 4.09 -15.69
CA GLY A 280 -13.52 4.30 -14.27
C GLY A 280 -13.61 5.76 -13.85
N ALA A 281 -14.37 6.00 -12.79
CA ALA A 281 -14.65 7.32 -12.21
C ALA A 281 -13.97 7.51 -10.84
N GLY A 282 -12.80 6.88 -10.64
CA GLY A 282 -11.92 7.17 -9.51
C GLY A 282 -11.15 8.48 -9.70
N ALA A 283 -10.27 8.84 -8.74
CA ALA A 283 -9.52 10.10 -8.79
C ALA A 283 -8.77 10.31 -10.12
N ILE A 284 -8.05 9.29 -10.62
CA ILE A 284 -7.32 9.36 -11.89
C ILE A 284 -8.26 9.66 -13.07
N GLY A 285 -9.38 8.94 -13.16
CA GLY A 285 -10.34 9.13 -14.24
C GLY A 285 -11.00 10.51 -14.22
N CYS A 286 -11.34 11.02 -13.04
CA CYS A 286 -11.92 12.35 -12.85
C CYS A 286 -10.89 13.46 -13.14
N GLU A 287 -9.68 13.40 -12.59
CA GLU A 287 -8.62 14.40 -12.80
C GLU A 287 -8.23 14.51 -14.27
N LEU A 288 -7.89 13.39 -14.91
CA LEU A 288 -7.46 13.39 -16.31
C LEU A 288 -8.65 13.73 -17.24
N GLY A 289 -9.83 13.20 -16.96
CA GLY A 289 -11.06 13.54 -17.72
C GLY A 289 -11.31 15.04 -17.73
N GLN A 290 -11.21 15.69 -16.58
CA GLN A 290 -11.35 17.14 -16.46
C GLN A 290 -10.27 17.89 -17.24
N CYS A 291 -9.03 17.46 -17.17
CA CYS A 291 -7.94 18.06 -17.92
C CYS A 291 -8.19 18.00 -19.43
N PHE A 292 -8.54 16.84 -19.97
CA PHE A 292 -8.79 16.67 -21.39
C PHE A 292 -10.03 17.43 -21.86
N ALA A 293 -11.10 17.49 -21.06
CA ALA A 293 -12.29 18.29 -21.37
C ALA A 293 -11.95 19.79 -21.46
N ARG A 294 -11.18 20.30 -20.51
CA ARG A 294 -10.70 21.70 -20.52
C ARG A 294 -9.76 22.01 -21.67
N LEU A 295 -9.09 20.99 -22.22
CA LEU A 295 -8.30 21.06 -23.45
C LEU A 295 -9.14 20.82 -24.72
N GLY A 296 -10.47 20.79 -24.60
CA GLY A 296 -11.39 20.74 -25.74
C GLY A 296 -11.67 19.36 -26.32
N SER A 297 -11.36 18.26 -25.60
CA SER A 297 -11.82 16.92 -25.97
C SER A 297 -13.28 16.71 -25.56
N ASP A 298 -14.06 15.97 -26.37
CA ASP A 298 -15.35 15.42 -25.95
C ASP A 298 -15.10 14.20 -25.06
N VAL A 299 -15.30 14.36 -23.75
CA VAL A 299 -14.96 13.34 -22.75
C VAL A 299 -16.19 12.63 -22.23
N SER A 300 -16.16 11.31 -22.25
CA SER A 300 -17.14 10.44 -21.59
C SER A 300 -16.46 9.61 -20.51
N ILE A 301 -16.95 9.66 -19.26
CA ILE A 301 -16.50 8.82 -18.16
C ILE A 301 -17.55 7.75 -17.90
N LEU A 302 -17.19 6.48 -18.08
CA LEU A 302 -18.07 5.33 -17.93
C LEU A 302 -17.65 4.46 -16.75
N PHE A 303 -18.63 4.08 -15.91
CA PHE A 303 -18.39 3.25 -14.74
C PHE A 303 -19.65 2.51 -14.26
N ARG A 304 -19.44 1.43 -13.50
CA ARG A 304 -20.54 0.55 -13.03
C ARG A 304 -21.30 1.14 -11.85
N GLY A 305 -20.64 1.95 -11.03
CA GLY A 305 -21.22 2.53 -9.83
C GLY A 305 -22.25 3.64 -10.12
N ASN A 306 -22.87 4.15 -9.06
CA ASN A 306 -23.89 5.18 -9.15
C ASN A 306 -23.34 6.60 -8.96
N GLN A 307 -22.12 6.75 -8.43
CA GLN A 307 -21.47 8.04 -8.21
C GLN A 307 -20.00 8.00 -8.64
N VAL A 308 -19.45 9.13 -9.03
CA VAL A 308 -18.01 9.32 -9.18
C VAL A 308 -17.33 9.21 -7.81
N LEU A 309 -16.03 8.91 -7.78
CA LEU A 309 -15.26 8.83 -6.52
C LEU A 309 -15.95 7.92 -5.49
N THR A 310 -16.25 6.68 -5.85
CA THR A 310 -17.06 5.72 -5.08
C THR A 310 -16.57 5.43 -3.66
N ARG A 311 -15.37 5.86 -3.29
CA ARG A 311 -14.79 5.71 -1.94
C ARG A 311 -14.97 6.95 -1.07
N GLU A 312 -15.48 8.03 -1.64
CA GLU A 312 -15.69 9.31 -0.97
C GLU A 312 -17.15 9.48 -0.54
N ASP A 313 -17.38 10.39 0.39
CA ASP A 313 -18.73 10.74 0.84
C ASP A 313 -19.58 11.25 -0.33
N GLN A 314 -20.86 10.89 -0.33
CA GLN A 314 -21.77 11.15 -1.45
C GLN A 314 -21.90 12.64 -1.76
N ASP A 315 -21.98 13.50 -0.75
CA ASP A 315 -22.09 14.96 -0.90
C ASP A 315 -20.82 15.54 -1.52
N ALA A 316 -19.63 15.08 -1.09
CA ALA A 316 -18.36 15.51 -1.68
C ALA A 316 -18.25 15.05 -3.14
N ALA A 317 -18.62 13.79 -3.43
CA ALA A 317 -18.65 13.25 -4.78
C ALA A 317 -19.61 14.02 -5.71
N ALA A 318 -20.77 14.43 -5.18
CA ALA A 318 -21.77 15.20 -5.94
C ALA A 318 -21.25 16.58 -6.34
N VAL A 319 -20.47 17.26 -5.48
CA VAL A 319 -19.84 18.55 -5.81
C VAL A 319 -18.87 18.38 -6.98
N VAL A 320 -18.04 17.33 -6.93
CA VAL A 320 -17.08 17.02 -8.02
C VAL A 320 -17.83 16.70 -9.31
N GLU A 321 -18.84 15.83 -9.26
CA GLU A 321 -19.62 15.46 -10.43
C GLU A 321 -20.30 16.66 -11.09
N LYS A 322 -20.86 17.56 -10.28
CA LYS A 322 -21.46 18.82 -10.78
C LYS A 322 -20.44 19.63 -11.57
N ARG A 323 -19.20 19.77 -11.05
CA ARG A 323 -18.15 20.52 -11.76
C ARG A 323 -17.69 19.80 -13.03
N LEU A 324 -17.55 18.49 -13.01
CA LEU A 324 -17.20 17.71 -14.20
C LEU A 324 -18.22 17.90 -15.33
N ARG A 325 -19.52 17.89 -14.99
CA ARG A 325 -20.60 18.16 -15.95
C ARG A 325 -20.58 19.60 -16.49
N GLN A 326 -20.25 20.58 -15.65
CA GLN A 326 -20.04 21.97 -16.05
C GLN A 326 -18.86 22.15 -17.02
N ASP A 327 -17.81 21.34 -16.85
CA ASP A 327 -16.67 21.29 -17.77
C ASP A 327 -16.99 20.49 -19.06
N GLY A 328 -18.24 20.06 -19.28
CA GLY A 328 -18.74 19.41 -20.52
C GLY A 328 -18.56 17.89 -20.53
N ILE A 329 -18.17 17.25 -19.42
CA ILE A 329 -17.95 15.81 -19.37
C ILE A 329 -19.27 15.06 -19.30
N ARG A 330 -19.41 14.04 -20.15
CA ARG A 330 -20.54 13.10 -20.12
C ARG A 330 -20.29 12.01 -19.08
N ILE A 331 -21.05 12.03 -18.00
CA ILE A 331 -20.97 11.03 -16.92
C ILE A 331 -21.94 9.88 -17.20
N CYS A 332 -21.41 8.69 -17.49
CA CYS A 332 -22.14 7.47 -17.81
C CYS A 332 -22.06 6.50 -16.60
N SER A 333 -22.83 6.81 -15.54
CA SER A 333 -22.98 5.95 -14.36
C SER A 333 -23.86 4.72 -14.67
N GLY A 334 -23.66 3.61 -13.93
CA GLY A 334 -24.46 2.38 -14.09
C GLY A 334 -24.27 1.68 -15.44
N HIS A 335 -23.23 2.00 -16.20
CA HIS A 335 -22.94 1.39 -17.48
C HIS A 335 -21.94 0.24 -17.30
N ILE A 336 -22.29 -0.93 -17.84
CA ILE A 336 -21.46 -2.14 -17.80
C ILE A 336 -20.84 -2.33 -19.17
N PRO A 337 -19.53 -2.17 -19.33
CA PRO A 337 -18.85 -2.42 -20.60
C PRO A 337 -18.95 -3.91 -20.96
N LEU A 338 -19.29 -4.24 -22.21
CA LEU A 338 -19.43 -5.60 -22.71
C LEU A 338 -18.31 -5.99 -23.67
N ARG A 339 -18.06 -5.16 -24.68
CA ARG A 339 -17.03 -5.40 -25.68
C ARG A 339 -16.62 -4.13 -26.43
N PHE A 340 -15.41 -4.11 -26.91
CA PHE A 340 -14.91 -3.12 -27.86
C PHE A 340 -14.97 -3.65 -29.27
N GLN A 341 -15.16 -2.77 -30.23
CA GLN A 341 -15.16 -3.13 -31.65
C GLN A 341 -14.65 -1.97 -32.51
N VAL A 342 -14.06 -2.33 -33.66
CA VAL A 342 -13.65 -1.38 -34.67
C VAL A 342 -14.77 -1.24 -35.70
N THR A 343 -15.11 -0.03 -36.05
CA THR A 343 -16.15 0.30 -37.04
C THR A 343 -15.59 1.20 -38.12
N ALA A 344 -16.33 1.39 -39.21
CA ALA A 344 -15.94 2.35 -40.25
C ALA A 344 -15.81 3.81 -39.74
N LYS A 345 -16.39 4.12 -38.55
CA LYS A 345 -16.37 5.44 -37.90
C LYS A 345 -15.37 5.57 -36.77
N GLY A 346 -14.48 4.61 -36.58
CA GLY A 346 -13.53 4.54 -35.49
C GLY A 346 -13.88 3.46 -34.47
N TYR A 347 -13.44 3.66 -33.23
CA TYR A 347 -13.66 2.71 -32.14
C TYR A 347 -15.05 2.91 -31.50
N GLU A 348 -15.63 1.82 -31.04
CA GLU A 348 -16.91 1.80 -30.36
C GLU A 348 -16.89 0.88 -29.16
N LEU A 349 -17.41 1.35 -28.01
CA LEU A 349 -17.74 0.52 -26.85
C LEU A 349 -19.22 0.15 -26.90
N VAL A 350 -19.51 -1.13 -26.86
CA VAL A 350 -20.84 -1.66 -26.56
C VAL A 350 -20.94 -1.89 -25.07
N CYS A 351 -21.91 -1.24 -24.44
CA CYS A 351 -22.17 -1.34 -23.00
C CYS A 351 -23.63 -1.59 -22.72
N ARG A 352 -23.95 -2.08 -21.52
CA ARG A 352 -25.32 -2.27 -21.05
C ARG A 352 -25.67 -1.22 -19.99
N HIS A 353 -26.84 -0.59 -20.15
CA HIS A 353 -27.41 0.33 -19.17
C HIS A 353 -28.93 0.13 -19.12
N ASN A 354 -29.47 -0.14 -17.93
CA ASN A 354 -30.91 -0.44 -17.75
C ASN A 354 -31.40 -1.54 -18.70
N ASP A 355 -30.65 -2.66 -18.76
CA ASP A 355 -30.89 -3.84 -19.59
C ASP A 355 -30.96 -3.57 -21.14
N GLN A 356 -30.56 -2.40 -21.57
CA GLN A 356 -30.44 -2.05 -22.98
C GLN A 356 -28.96 -1.93 -23.40
N GLU A 357 -28.63 -2.45 -24.57
CA GLU A 357 -27.32 -2.19 -25.18
C GLU A 357 -27.27 -0.75 -25.68
N LYS A 358 -26.19 -0.06 -25.32
CA LYS A 358 -25.81 1.27 -25.80
C LYS A 358 -24.46 1.23 -26.46
N ARG A 359 -24.23 2.13 -27.39
CA ARG A 359 -22.97 2.23 -28.13
C ARG A 359 -22.38 3.61 -27.95
N ILE A 360 -21.08 3.67 -27.65
CA ILE A 360 -20.34 4.91 -27.41
C ILE A 360 -19.12 4.90 -28.34
N GLY A 361 -19.12 5.80 -29.31
CA GLY A 361 -17.98 6.00 -30.21
C GLY A 361 -16.89 6.84 -29.56
N PHE A 362 -15.61 6.52 -29.83
CA PHE A 362 -14.46 7.24 -29.30
C PHE A 362 -13.23 7.12 -30.22
N ASP A 363 -12.21 7.94 -29.99
CA ASP A 363 -10.94 7.90 -30.73
C ASP A 363 -9.81 7.34 -29.87
N LYS A 364 -9.84 7.62 -28.56
CA LYS A 364 -8.88 7.03 -27.60
C LYS A 364 -9.63 6.59 -26.34
N LEU A 365 -9.14 5.48 -25.78
CA LEU A 365 -9.61 4.91 -24.51
C LEU A 365 -8.55 5.15 -23.45
N LEU A 366 -8.98 5.70 -22.28
CA LEU A 366 -8.18 5.76 -21.06
C LEU A 366 -8.76 4.79 -20.03
N VAL A 367 -7.96 3.81 -19.62
CA VAL A 367 -8.32 2.84 -18.58
C VAL A 367 -7.87 3.37 -17.21
N ALA A 368 -8.84 3.64 -16.34
CA ALA A 368 -8.65 4.13 -14.97
C ALA A 368 -9.47 3.32 -13.95
N THR A 369 -9.58 1.99 -14.17
CA THR A 369 -10.44 1.08 -13.41
C THR A 369 -9.86 0.62 -12.08
N GLY A 370 -8.66 1.05 -11.73
CA GLY A 370 -7.95 0.71 -10.49
C GLY A 370 -6.49 0.35 -10.72
N ARG A 371 -5.88 -0.20 -9.69
CA ARG A 371 -4.47 -0.57 -9.68
C ARG A 371 -4.29 -2.00 -9.15
N THR A 372 -3.36 -2.73 -9.72
CA THR A 372 -2.97 -4.09 -9.31
C THR A 372 -1.59 -4.05 -8.67
N ALA A 373 -1.47 -4.53 -7.44
CA ALA A 373 -0.19 -4.58 -6.74
C ALA A 373 0.83 -5.49 -7.45
N ASN A 374 2.09 -5.08 -7.44
CA ASN A 374 3.19 -5.84 -8.04
C ASN A 374 3.71 -6.87 -7.03
N VAL A 375 3.12 -8.07 -7.03
CA VAL A 375 3.38 -9.14 -6.06
C VAL A 375 3.98 -10.40 -6.66
N THR A 376 4.30 -10.41 -7.95
CA THR A 376 4.78 -11.59 -8.68
C THR A 376 6.13 -11.33 -9.35
N GLY A 377 6.87 -12.41 -9.65
CA GLY A 377 8.07 -12.35 -10.47
C GLY A 377 9.38 -12.12 -9.70
N PHE A 378 9.35 -12.00 -8.37
CA PHE A 378 10.56 -11.75 -7.57
C PHE A 378 10.71 -12.68 -6.33
N GLY A 379 10.09 -13.88 -6.39
CA GLY A 379 10.39 -14.98 -5.47
C GLY A 379 9.51 -15.07 -4.22
N LEU A 380 8.41 -14.34 -4.10
CA LEU A 380 7.53 -14.37 -2.91
C LEU A 380 6.85 -15.72 -2.71
N GLU A 381 6.43 -16.37 -3.79
CA GLU A 381 5.71 -17.65 -3.78
C GLU A 381 6.57 -18.74 -3.13
N ALA A 382 7.86 -18.80 -3.47
CA ALA A 382 8.81 -19.76 -2.90
C ALA A 382 9.04 -19.56 -1.39
N LEU A 383 8.85 -18.32 -0.90
CA LEU A 383 8.90 -17.99 0.52
C LEU A 383 7.56 -18.21 1.23
N GLY A 384 6.53 -18.62 0.50
CA GLY A 384 5.16 -18.75 0.99
C GLY A 384 4.56 -17.42 1.43
N ILE A 385 5.03 -16.30 0.88
CA ILE A 385 4.40 -14.99 1.00
C ILE A 385 3.37 -14.89 -0.11
N THR A 386 2.12 -15.13 0.22
CA THR A 386 1.00 -15.12 -0.74
C THR A 386 0.25 -13.79 -0.68
N ALA A 387 -0.28 -13.38 -1.82
CA ALA A 387 -1.19 -12.24 -1.86
C ALA A 387 -2.55 -12.61 -1.20
N LYS A 388 -3.16 -11.63 -0.54
CA LYS A 388 -4.54 -11.70 -0.06
C LYS A 388 -5.52 -11.86 -1.23
N PRO A 389 -6.80 -12.22 -0.99
CA PRO A 389 -7.82 -12.21 -2.03
C PRO A 389 -7.94 -10.88 -2.79
N GLY A 390 -7.55 -9.75 -2.18
CA GLY A 390 -7.46 -8.43 -2.82
C GLY A 390 -6.19 -8.18 -3.64
N GLY A 391 -5.32 -9.18 -3.82
CA GLY A 391 -4.10 -9.11 -4.65
C GLY A 391 -2.92 -8.39 -3.99
N THR A 392 -2.96 -8.05 -2.70
CA THR A 392 -1.90 -7.32 -1.98
C THR A 392 -1.16 -8.23 -1.00
N ILE A 393 0.09 -7.88 -0.65
CA ILE A 393 0.87 -8.63 0.35
C ILE A 393 0.24 -8.45 1.75
N GLU A 394 0.12 -9.55 2.49
CA GLU A 394 -0.31 -9.52 3.88
C GLU A 394 0.83 -9.08 4.79
N VAL A 395 0.56 -8.07 5.63
CA VAL A 395 1.50 -7.59 6.64
C VAL A 395 0.80 -7.40 7.99
N ASP A 396 1.58 -7.47 9.06
CA ASP A 396 1.12 -7.09 10.40
C ASP A 396 1.18 -5.56 10.61
N ASN A 397 0.77 -5.08 11.80
CA ASN A 397 0.82 -3.66 12.17
C ASN A 397 2.23 -3.07 12.22
N TYR A 398 3.26 -3.88 12.05
CA TYR A 398 4.67 -3.48 11.96
C TYR A 398 5.21 -3.60 10.54
N LEU A 399 4.33 -3.75 9.56
CA LEU A 399 4.64 -3.93 8.12
C LEU A 399 5.42 -5.21 7.81
N ARG A 400 5.45 -6.18 8.73
CA ARG A 400 6.16 -7.44 8.55
C ARG A 400 5.27 -8.44 7.83
N THR A 401 5.84 -9.14 6.87
CA THR A 401 5.20 -10.32 6.27
C THR A 401 5.25 -11.50 7.23
N ARG A 402 4.82 -12.70 6.78
CA ARG A 402 5.00 -13.93 7.56
C ARG A 402 6.47 -14.18 7.97
N LEU A 403 7.43 -13.62 7.24
CA LEU A 403 8.86 -13.64 7.56
C LEU A 403 9.24 -12.29 8.18
N PRO A 404 9.49 -12.22 9.50
CA PRO A 404 9.59 -10.95 10.23
C PRO A 404 10.69 -9.98 9.78
N ASN A 405 11.67 -10.44 9.01
CA ASN A 405 12.72 -9.61 8.43
C ASN A 405 12.42 -9.18 6.98
N ILE A 406 11.30 -9.62 6.41
CA ILE A 406 10.79 -9.15 5.14
C ILE A 406 9.57 -8.28 5.40
N LEU A 407 9.74 -6.98 5.16
CA LEU A 407 8.70 -5.97 5.32
C LEU A 407 8.14 -5.59 3.95
N ALA A 408 6.95 -5.00 3.93
CA ALA A 408 6.41 -4.41 2.73
C ALA A 408 5.70 -3.09 3.04
N CYS A 409 5.76 -2.12 2.10
CA CYS A 409 5.12 -0.81 2.25
C CYS A 409 4.66 -0.24 0.90
N GLY A 410 3.74 0.70 0.95
CA GLY A 410 3.15 1.36 -0.22
C GLY A 410 2.04 0.54 -0.86
N ASP A 411 1.78 0.79 -2.14
CA ASP A 411 0.63 0.24 -2.87
C ASP A 411 0.60 -1.30 -2.87
N VAL A 412 1.75 -1.95 -2.69
CA VAL A 412 1.87 -3.41 -2.67
C VAL A 412 1.12 -4.06 -1.51
N ILE A 413 0.87 -3.35 -0.42
CA ILE A 413 0.14 -3.87 0.76
C ILE A 413 -1.31 -3.39 0.84
N GLY A 414 -1.70 -2.33 0.07
CA GLY A 414 -3.04 -1.72 0.17
C GLY A 414 -3.44 -1.33 1.61
N PRO A 415 -4.70 -1.01 1.87
CA PRO A 415 -5.72 -0.64 0.89
C PRO A 415 -5.52 0.79 0.34
N TYR A 416 -4.65 1.59 0.98
CA TYR A 416 -4.40 2.99 0.64
C TYR A 416 -3.26 3.10 -0.36
N GLN A 417 -3.60 3.36 -1.63
CA GLN A 417 -2.64 3.51 -2.72
C GLN A 417 -2.34 4.99 -2.97
N PHE A 418 -1.71 5.63 -1.96
CA PHE A 418 -1.35 7.05 -1.97
C PHE A 418 0.14 7.23 -1.68
N THR A 419 0.77 8.19 -2.37
CA THR A 419 2.19 8.52 -2.19
C THR A 419 2.54 8.84 -0.73
N HIS A 420 1.72 9.65 -0.04
CA HIS A 420 1.96 10.01 1.36
C HIS A 420 1.75 8.83 2.31
N ALA A 421 0.79 7.93 2.05
CA ALA A 421 0.62 6.71 2.82
C ALA A 421 1.84 5.79 2.67
N ALA A 422 2.35 5.63 1.44
CA ALA A 422 3.57 4.86 1.17
C ALA A 422 4.79 5.46 1.89
N SER A 423 4.96 6.78 1.87
CA SER A 423 6.05 7.48 2.57
C SER A 423 5.96 7.32 4.09
N HIS A 424 4.75 7.41 4.65
CA HIS A 424 4.52 7.20 6.07
C HIS A 424 4.85 5.77 6.51
N GLN A 425 4.36 4.76 5.78
CA GLN A 425 4.68 3.36 6.01
C GLN A 425 6.18 3.08 5.89
N ALA A 426 6.84 3.68 4.90
CA ALA A 426 8.27 3.55 4.67
C ALA A 426 9.10 4.02 5.87
N TRP A 427 8.67 5.08 6.55
CA TRP A 427 9.30 5.59 7.75
C TRP A 427 9.34 4.56 8.87
N TYR A 428 8.23 3.83 9.06
CA TYR A 428 8.17 2.75 10.04
C TYR A 428 8.98 1.52 9.61
N ALA A 429 8.95 1.16 8.32
CA ALA A 429 9.73 0.05 7.79
C ALA A 429 11.23 0.26 7.98
N ALA A 430 11.76 1.45 7.70
CA ALA A 430 13.15 1.81 7.88
C ALA A 430 13.62 1.70 9.35
N ARG A 431 12.81 2.17 10.30
CA ARG A 431 13.14 2.17 11.73
C ARG A 431 12.99 0.81 12.41
N SER A 432 12.50 -0.20 11.74
CA SER A 432 12.43 -1.56 12.28
C SER A 432 13.81 -2.13 12.62
N ASP A 433 14.87 -1.67 11.96
CA ASP A 433 16.26 -2.08 12.19
C ASP A 433 16.87 -1.46 13.47
N GLU A 434 16.53 -0.20 13.80
CA GLU A 434 16.97 0.46 15.04
C GLU A 434 16.57 -0.31 16.30
N ARG A 435 15.39 -0.93 16.30
CA ARG A 435 14.85 -1.67 17.46
C ARG A 435 15.53 -3.00 17.72
N ARG A 436 16.21 -3.58 16.73
CA ARG A 436 16.97 -4.83 16.85
C ARG A 436 18.41 -4.62 17.28
N GLY A 437 18.93 -3.41 17.17
CA GLY A 437 20.32 -3.07 17.44
C GLY A 437 20.68 -2.83 18.91
N GLY A 438 19.76 -3.03 19.86
CA GLY A 438 20.09 -3.07 21.31
C GLY A 438 20.56 -1.76 21.95
N LYS A 439 20.46 -0.61 21.29
CA LYS A 439 20.58 0.71 21.95
C LYS A 439 19.18 1.31 22.06
N GLN A 440 18.62 1.22 23.25
CA GLN A 440 17.44 1.97 23.67
C GLN A 440 17.76 3.47 23.56
N GLY A 441 17.50 4.03 22.39
CA GLY A 441 17.29 5.46 22.27
C GLY A 441 15.94 5.74 22.92
N THR A 442 15.94 6.47 24.00
CA THR A 442 14.78 6.96 24.74
C THR A 442 13.94 7.87 23.85
N SER A 443 13.02 7.29 23.13
CA SER A 443 11.80 7.95 22.72
C SER A 443 10.67 6.92 22.77
N LEU A 444 9.98 6.92 23.88
CA LEU A 444 8.67 6.30 24.09
C LEU A 444 7.65 6.96 23.15
N GLY A 445 7.76 6.67 21.86
CA GLY A 445 6.65 6.80 20.93
C GLY A 445 5.86 5.52 21.01
N VAL A 446 4.79 5.52 21.79
CA VAL A 446 3.77 4.47 21.77
C VAL A 446 3.36 4.28 20.32
N LEU A 447 3.68 3.10 19.75
CA LEU A 447 3.14 2.69 18.46
C LEU A 447 1.63 2.53 18.61
N GLN A 448 0.90 3.55 18.21
CA GLN A 448 -0.51 3.36 17.91
C GLN A 448 -0.61 2.49 16.66
N PRO A 449 -1.61 1.59 16.58
CA PRO A 449 -1.85 0.83 15.36
C PRO A 449 -1.92 1.77 14.15
N LEU A 450 -1.30 1.37 13.06
CA LEU A 450 -1.22 2.17 11.82
C LEU A 450 -2.60 2.68 11.38
N ASP A 451 -3.65 1.87 11.56
CA ASP A 451 -5.04 2.20 11.23
C ASP A 451 -5.60 3.36 12.06
N ALA A 452 -5.19 3.48 13.34
CA ALA A 452 -5.67 4.56 14.20
C ALA A 452 -5.00 5.91 13.89
N GLU A 453 -3.79 5.89 13.35
CA GLU A 453 -3.02 7.09 13.04
C GLU A 453 -3.37 7.62 11.63
N ILE A 454 -3.61 6.73 10.66
CA ILE A 454 -4.11 7.11 9.32
C ILE A 454 -5.54 7.66 9.43
N ALA A 455 -6.39 7.10 10.30
CA ALA A 455 -7.74 7.61 10.54
C ALA A 455 -7.78 8.95 11.30
N ARG A 456 -6.71 9.32 12.01
CA ARG A 456 -6.62 10.58 12.78
C ARG A 456 -5.88 11.70 12.06
N THR A 457 -5.11 11.40 11.01
CA THR A 457 -4.57 12.46 10.16
C THR A 457 -5.73 13.09 9.40
N PRO A 458 -6.02 14.39 9.61
CA PRO A 458 -6.98 15.07 8.74
C PRO A 458 -6.53 14.85 7.31
N GLN A 459 -7.43 14.46 6.45
CA GLN A 459 -7.19 14.32 5.01
C GLN A 459 -6.77 15.69 4.45
N TRP A 460 -5.49 16.01 4.54
CA TRP A 460 -4.90 17.20 3.94
C TRP A 460 -4.70 16.97 2.43
N CYS A 461 -5.80 16.72 1.73
CA CYS A 461 -5.90 16.95 0.31
C CYS A 461 -6.67 18.23 -0.02
N GLY A 462 -6.88 19.12 0.96
CA GLY A 462 -7.54 20.41 0.73
C GLY A 462 -6.78 21.40 -0.15
N GLY A 463 -5.54 21.11 -0.55
CA GLY A 463 -4.75 21.99 -1.42
C GLY A 463 -4.81 21.65 -2.91
N CYS A 464 -5.44 20.56 -3.32
CA CYS A 464 -5.48 20.16 -4.74
C CYS A 464 -6.75 20.63 -5.47
N TRP A 465 -7.73 21.19 -4.75
CA TRP A 465 -9.03 21.58 -5.31
C TRP A 465 -9.35 23.08 -5.18
N ALA A 466 -8.41 23.89 -4.68
CA ALA A 466 -8.56 25.35 -4.66
C ALA A 466 -7.98 25.98 -5.93
#